data_3103c8fe608a2b349affe0f37cb7623b
#
_entry.id   3103c8fe608a2b349affe0f37cb7623b
#
_cell.length_a   1.000
_cell.length_b   1.000
_cell.length_c   1.000
_cell.angle_alpha   90.00
_cell.angle_beta   90.00
_cell.angle_gamma   90.00
#
_symmetry.space_group_name_H-M   'P 1'
#
loop_
_entity.id
_entity.type
_entity.pdbx_description
1 polymer ?
#
loop_
_entity_poly.entity_id
_entity_poly.type
_entity_poly.pdbx_seq_one_letter_code
_entity_poly.pdbx_strand_id
1 'polypeptide(L)'
;MKQARVLVLVHKHLIPPDAPAAEDIAGADWKMEWDVVSTLRKRGHELRVIGVSDDLSPIRPAIDEFQPTIVFNLMEAFADIGVFDQNVVSYLELLRVPYTGCNPRGLTLSRDKGLAKKLMAYHRIPVPDFVVVPRGKKAKLPKKLGFPLIVKSLIYEASTGISQASVVASDDQLNKRVQFIHDTIGTAAIVEQFIDGREL
;
A
#
# COMPACT_ATOMS: atom_id res chain seq x y z
N MET A 1 -19.47 16.89 16.91
CA MET A 1 -19.13 16.71 15.47
C MET A 1 -20.42 16.42 14.72
N LYS A 2 -20.51 16.88 13.45
CA LYS A 2 -21.69 16.58 12.62
C LYS A 2 -21.68 15.09 12.27
N GLN A 3 -22.81 14.41 12.46
CA GLN A 3 -22.99 13.01 12.08
C GLN A 3 -22.85 12.87 10.56
N ALA A 4 -22.15 11.84 10.10
CA ALA A 4 -21.96 11.52 8.69
C ALA A 4 -22.45 10.09 8.41
N ARG A 5 -22.85 9.83 7.17
CA ARG A 5 -23.10 8.49 6.64
C ARG A 5 -21.82 8.03 5.97
N VAL A 6 -21.15 7.02 6.53
CA VAL A 6 -19.84 6.55 6.09
C VAL A 6 -19.95 5.14 5.52
N LEU A 7 -19.67 4.99 4.23
CA LEU A 7 -19.52 3.67 3.61
C LEU A 7 -18.07 3.23 3.81
N VAL A 8 -17.84 2.17 4.59
CA VAL A 8 -16.50 1.62 4.79
C VAL A 8 -16.26 0.52 3.77
N LEU A 9 -15.24 0.71 2.94
CA LEU A 9 -14.85 -0.19 1.87
C LEU A 9 -13.61 -0.97 2.30
N VAL A 10 -13.74 -2.30 2.41
CA VAL A 10 -12.68 -3.20 2.89
C VAL A 10 -12.48 -4.37 1.92
N HIS A 11 -11.36 -5.07 2.03
CA HIS A 11 -11.22 -6.36 1.35
C HIS A 11 -12.23 -7.38 1.90
N LYS A 12 -12.83 -8.20 1.04
CA LYS A 12 -13.93 -9.11 1.42
C LYS A 12 -13.59 -10.01 2.60
N HIS A 13 -12.34 -10.48 2.69
CA HIS A 13 -11.88 -11.33 3.78
C HIS A 13 -11.60 -10.57 5.09
N LEU A 14 -11.57 -9.25 5.04
CA LEU A 14 -11.30 -8.37 6.17
C LEU A 14 -12.55 -7.67 6.73
N ILE A 15 -13.75 -8.10 6.32
CA ILE A 15 -14.99 -7.59 6.92
C ILE A 15 -15.01 -7.99 8.40
N PRO A 16 -14.97 -7.03 9.34
CA PRO A 16 -14.97 -7.36 10.75
C PRO A 16 -16.37 -7.81 11.19
N PRO A 17 -16.48 -8.73 12.15
CA PRO A 17 -17.75 -9.06 12.78
C PRO A 17 -18.40 -7.83 13.44
N ASP A 18 -19.74 -7.84 13.61
CA ASP A 18 -20.44 -6.70 14.19
C ASP A 18 -20.14 -6.48 15.68
N ALA A 19 -19.87 -7.54 16.43
CA ALA A 19 -19.57 -7.50 17.85
C ALA A 19 -18.61 -8.65 18.25
N PRO A 20 -17.32 -8.56 17.88
CA PRO A 20 -16.34 -9.57 18.24
C PRO A 20 -16.04 -9.54 19.75
N ALA A 21 -15.70 -10.70 20.32
CA ALA A 21 -15.18 -10.75 21.69
C ALA A 21 -13.78 -10.08 21.74
N ALA A 22 -13.43 -9.49 22.88
CA ALA A 22 -12.19 -8.75 23.03
C ALA A 22 -10.93 -9.62 22.76
N GLU A 23 -11.00 -10.90 23.12
CA GLU A 23 -9.97 -11.89 22.89
C GLU A 23 -9.74 -12.22 21.41
N ASP A 24 -10.79 -12.13 20.58
CA ASP A 24 -10.72 -12.42 19.15
C ASP A 24 -10.08 -11.29 18.35
N ILE A 25 -10.05 -10.06 18.88
CA ILE A 25 -9.59 -8.88 18.15
C ILE A 25 -8.06 -8.84 18.04
N ALA A 26 -7.34 -9.24 19.09
CA ALA A 26 -5.91 -8.97 19.23
C ALA A 26 -5.03 -9.61 18.13
N GLY A 27 -5.44 -10.79 17.61
CA GLY A 27 -4.72 -11.53 16.56
C GLY A 27 -5.47 -11.63 15.23
N ALA A 28 -6.59 -10.91 15.07
CA ALA A 28 -7.42 -11.03 13.88
C ALA A 28 -6.82 -10.28 12.68
N ASP A 29 -6.92 -10.86 11.49
CA ASP A 29 -6.49 -10.22 10.24
C ASP A 29 -7.27 -8.92 9.97
N TRP A 30 -8.54 -8.87 10.38
CA TRP A 30 -9.44 -7.71 10.24
C TRP A 30 -9.36 -6.70 11.40
N LYS A 31 -8.32 -6.77 12.24
CA LYS A 31 -8.18 -5.89 13.41
C LYS A 31 -8.17 -4.41 13.04
N MET A 32 -7.46 -4.04 11.99
CA MET A 32 -7.39 -2.64 11.54
C MET A 32 -8.76 -2.13 11.11
N GLU A 33 -9.49 -2.91 10.33
CA GLU A 33 -10.86 -2.58 9.89
C GLU A 33 -11.81 -2.45 11.07
N TRP A 34 -11.70 -3.34 12.05
CA TRP A 34 -12.45 -3.24 13.29
C TRP A 34 -12.16 -1.97 14.07
N ASP A 35 -10.90 -1.62 14.23
CA ASP A 35 -10.48 -0.42 14.95
C ASP A 35 -11.07 0.85 14.30
N VAL A 36 -11.09 0.90 12.97
CA VAL A 36 -11.74 1.99 12.21
C VAL A 36 -13.25 1.98 12.39
N VAL A 37 -13.93 0.86 12.13
CA VAL A 37 -15.38 0.72 12.18
C VAL A 37 -15.88 1.02 13.59
N SER A 38 -15.29 0.42 14.62
CA SER A 38 -15.66 0.63 16.02
C SER A 38 -15.47 2.08 16.46
N THR A 39 -14.39 2.72 16.01
CA THR A 39 -14.10 4.13 16.30
C THR A 39 -15.14 5.06 15.66
N LEU A 40 -15.47 4.84 14.40
CA LEU A 40 -16.48 5.63 13.70
C LEU A 40 -17.88 5.45 14.34
N ARG A 41 -18.25 4.22 14.74
CA ARG A 41 -19.49 3.95 15.49
C ARG A 41 -19.51 4.69 16.83
N LYS A 42 -18.42 4.63 17.61
CA LYS A 42 -18.30 5.36 18.90
C LYS A 42 -18.42 6.87 18.73
N ARG A 43 -18.03 7.41 17.58
CA ARG A 43 -18.17 8.84 17.23
C ARG A 43 -19.57 9.21 16.75
N GLY A 44 -20.50 8.25 16.67
CA GLY A 44 -21.91 8.48 16.33
C GLY A 44 -22.17 8.61 14.83
N HIS A 45 -21.28 8.12 13.97
CA HIS A 45 -21.52 8.07 12.53
C HIS A 45 -22.43 6.88 12.18
N GLU A 46 -23.26 7.03 11.14
CA GLU A 46 -24.01 5.95 10.53
C GLU A 46 -23.12 5.20 9.56
N LEU A 47 -22.98 3.87 9.74
CA LEU A 47 -22.02 3.08 8.96
C LEU A 47 -22.70 1.98 8.16
N ARG A 48 -22.19 1.78 6.93
CA ARG A 48 -22.35 0.56 6.15
C ARG A 48 -20.96 0.06 5.77
N VAL A 49 -20.67 -1.22 6.05
CA VAL A 49 -19.41 -1.87 5.65
C VAL A 49 -19.69 -2.77 4.46
N ILE A 50 -18.88 -2.67 3.42
CA ILE A 50 -18.93 -3.59 2.26
C ILE A 50 -17.55 -4.16 1.97
N GLY A 51 -17.52 -5.43 1.57
CA GLY A 51 -16.30 -6.12 1.14
C GLY A 51 -16.23 -6.25 -0.37
N VAL A 52 -15.04 -5.96 -0.90
CA VAL A 52 -14.70 -6.10 -2.31
C VAL A 52 -13.44 -6.95 -2.43
N SER A 53 -13.34 -7.81 -3.44
CA SER A 53 -12.10 -8.54 -3.73
C SER A 53 -11.68 -8.35 -5.20
N ASP A 54 -12.37 -8.97 -6.13
CA ASP A 54 -12.09 -9.03 -7.57
C ASP A 54 -13.26 -8.54 -8.44
N ASP A 55 -14.32 -8.03 -7.83
CA ASP A 55 -15.50 -7.48 -8.48
C ASP A 55 -15.88 -6.13 -7.86
N LEU A 56 -15.98 -5.10 -8.67
CA LEU A 56 -16.38 -3.74 -8.28
C LEU A 56 -17.91 -3.57 -8.25
N SER A 57 -18.68 -4.53 -8.77
CA SER A 57 -20.15 -4.42 -8.87
C SER A 57 -20.88 -4.12 -7.56
N PRO A 58 -20.42 -4.55 -6.37
CA PRO A 58 -21.10 -4.24 -5.11
C PRO A 58 -21.05 -2.76 -4.70
N ILE A 59 -20.08 -2.00 -5.24
CA ILE A 59 -19.84 -0.61 -4.79
C ILE A 59 -20.96 0.32 -5.22
N ARG A 60 -21.40 0.25 -6.49
CA ARG A 60 -22.43 1.17 -7.01
C ARG A 60 -23.77 1.03 -6.28
N PRO A 61 -24.37 -0.17 -6.15
CA PRO A 61 -25.61 -0.33 -5.40
C PRO A 61 -25.48 0.13 -3.95
N ALA A 62 -24.35 -0.14 -3.29
CA ALA A 62 -24.14 0.30 -1.93
C ALA A 62 -24.13 1.83 -1.80
N ILE A 63 -23.55 2.55 -2.78
CA ILE A 63 -23.56 4.01 -2.84
C ILE A 63 -24.99 4.51 -3.11
N ASP A 64 -25.68 3.94 -4.11
CA ASP A 64 -27.00 4.38 -4.55
C ASP A 64 -28.05 4.17 -3.44
N GLU A 65 -28.00 3.08 -2.70
CA GLU A 65 -28.91 2.78 -1.60
C GLU A 65 -28.57 3.55 -0.32
N PHE A 66 -27.29 3.56 0.06
CA PHE A 66 -26.85 4.14 1.32
C PHE A 66 -26.65 5.64 1.26
N GLN A 67 -26.40 6.23 0.07
CA GLN A 67 -26.15 7.66 -0.12
C GLN A 67 -25.10 8.20 0.87
N PRO A 68 -23.87 7.66 0.88
CA PRO A 68 -22.84 8.04 1.85
C PRO A 68 -22.41 9.49 1.68
N THR A 69 -22.09 10.15 2.79
CA THR A 69 -21.41 11.45 2.79
C THR A 69 -19.96 11.29 2.30
N ILE A 70 -19.36 10.14 2.62
CA ILE A 70 -17.98 9.79 2.26
C ILE A 70 -17.80 8.27 2.27
N VAL A 71 -16.93 7.78 1.38
CA VAL A 71 -16.41 6.41 1.43
C VAL A 71 -15.11 6.41 2.23
N PHE A 72 -15.07 5.64 3.31
CA PHE A 72 -13.83 5.36 4.03
C PHE A 72 -13.14 4.16 3.38
N ASN A 73 -12.12 4.43 2.57
CA ASN A 73 -11.45 3.41 1.77
C ASN A 73 -10.29 2.79 2.55
N LEU A 74 -10.40 1.47 2.80
CA LEU A 74 -9.36 0.63 3.43
C LEU A 74 -8.82 -0.43 2.46
N MET A 75 -9.11 -0.30 1.16
CA MET A 75 -8.60 -1.24 0.16
C MET A 75 -7.11 -1.00 -0.11
N GLU A 76 -6.31 -2.04 0.06
CA GLU A 76 -4.87 -2.04 -0.22
C GLU A 76 -4.50 -2.85 -1.47
N ALA A 77 -5.45 -3.64 -1.99
CA ALA A 77 -5.32 -4.46 -3.18
C ALA A 77 -6.68 -4.64 -3.87
N PHE A 78 -6.68 -5.05 -5.12
CA PHE A 78 -7.86 -5.56 -5.84
C PHE A 78 -7.42 -6.80 -6.62
N ALA A 79 -8.22 -7.88 -6.55
CA ALA A 79 -7.86 -9.21 -7.07
C ALA A 79 -6.49 -9.69 -6.53
N ASP A 80 -6.21 -9.45 -5.25
CA ASP A 80 -4.95 -9.73 -4.55
C ASP A 80 -3.70 -9.06 -5.16
N ILE A 81 -3.90 -8.05 -6.02
CA ILE A 81 -2.85 -7.30 -6.68
C ILE A 81 -2.80 -5.88 -6.11
N GLY A 82 -1.75 -5.56 -5.33
CA GLY A 82 -1.61 -4.29 -4.64
C GLY A 82 -1.61 -3.07 -5.56
N VAL A 83 -1.00 -3.14 -6.74
CA VAL A 83 -0.99 -2.04 -7.72
C VAL A 83 -2.35 -1.77 -8.36
N PHE A 84 -3.36 -2.59 -8.07
CA PHE A 84 -4.74 -2.38 -8.56
C PHE A 84 -5.62 -1.59 -7.58
N ASP A 85 -5.12 -1.25 -6.39
CA ASP A 85 -5.84 -0.41 -5.42
C ASP A 85 -6.28 0.94 -6.02
N GLN A 86 -5.43 1.55 -6.86
CA GLN A 86 -5.74 2.78 -7.57
C GLN A 86 -6.93 2.67 -8.52
N ASN A 87 -7.27 1.48 -9.02
CA ASN A 87 -8.44 1.26 -9.88
C ASN A 87 -9.74 1.32 -9.09
N VAL A 88 -9.73 0.85 -7.83
CA VAL A 88 -10.87 1.00 -6.91
C VAL A 88 -11.15 2.48 -6.67
N VAL A 89 -10.10 3.26 -6.39
CA VAL A 89 -10.23 4.71 -6.16
C VAL A 89 -10.65 5.42 -7.45
N SER A 90 -10.12 5.02 -8.61
CA SER A 90 -10.57 5.54 -9.92
C SER A 90 -12.06 5.29 -10.13
N TYR A 91 -12.58 4.12 -9.72
CA TYR A 91 -14.01 3.83 -9.82
C TYR A 91 -14.85 4.74 -8.90
N LEU A 92 -14.39 5.02 -7.68
CA LEU A 92 -15.04 5.98 -6.78
C LEU A 92 -15.07 7.39 -7.38
N GLU A 93 -13.99 7.82 -8.06
CA GLU A 93 -13.98 9.12 -8.79
C GLU A 93 -14.99 9.14 -9.94
N LEU A 94 -15.12 8.06 -10.70
CA LEU A 94 -16.13 7.94 -11.75
C LEU A 94 -17.57 8.00 -11.20
N LEU A 95 -17.78 7.48 -9.98
CA LEU A 95 -19.05 7.57 -9.26
C LEU A 95 -19.26 8.94 -8.59
N ARG A 96 -18.27 9.82 -8.63
CA ARG A 96 -18.30 11.17 -8.03
C ARG A 96 -18.66 11.19 -6.55
N VAL A 97 -18.24 10.15 -5.81
CA VAL A 97 -18.44 10.08 -4.37
C VAL A 97 -17.15 10.50 -3.65
N PRO A 98 -17.23 11.34 -2.60
CA PRO A 98 -16.06 11.64 -1.78
C PRO A 98 -15.49 10.39 -1.10
N TYR A 99 -14.18 10.30 -1.00
CA TYR A 99 -13.50 9.16 -0.37
C TYR A 99 -12.28 9.63 0.44
N THR A 100 -11.80 8.77 1.36
CA THR A 100 -10.58 9.00 2.13
C THR A 100 -9.37 8.39 1.40
N GLY A 101 -8.20 8.96 1.68
CA GLY A 101 -6.94 8.49 1.12
C GLY A 101 -6.48 9.28 -0.10
N CYS A 102 -5.50 8.73 -0.80
CA CYS A 102 -4.87 9.35 -1.93
C CYS A 102 -5.69 9.16 -3.21
N ASN A 103 -5.59 10.09 -4.15
CA ASN A 103 -6.21 9.93 -5.46
C ASN A 103 -5.44 8.90 -6.33
N PRO A 104 -6.03 8.41 -7.45
CA PRO A 104 -5.40 7.36 -8.26
C PRO A 104 -3.99 7.72 -8.76
N ARG A 105 -3.74 8.98 -9.11
CA ARG A 105 -2.42 9.44 -9.53
C ARG A 105 -1.40 9.33 -8.40
N GLY A 106 -1.78 9.75 -7.20
CA GLY A 106 -0.92 9.65 -6.04
C GLY A 106 -0.59 8.20 -5.70
N LEU A 107 -1.59 7.30 -5.71
CA LEU A 107 -1.39 5.87 -5.50
C LEU A 107 -0.44 5.26 -6.54
N THR A 108 -0.64 5.56 -7.83
CA THR A 108 0.25 5.09 -8.91
C THR A 108 1.69 5.57 -8.70
N LEU A 109 1.87 6.84 -8.30
CA LEU A 109 3.21 7.41 -8.08
C LEU A 109 3.87 6.85 -6.82
N SER A 110 3.14 6.68 -5.73
CA SER A 110 3.69 6.17 -4.47
C SER A 110 4.09 4.69 -4.57
N ARG A 111 3.33 3.90 -5.31
CA ARG A 111 3.61 2.48 -5.53
C ARG A 111 4.95 2.23 -6.23
N ASP A 112 5.34 3.04 -7.21
CA ASP A 112 6.64 2.92 -7.88
C ASP A 112 7.70 3.78 -7.18
N LYS A 113 8.48 3.16 -6.28
CA LYS A 113 9.54 3.86 -5.52
C LYS A 113 10.58 4.53 -6.43
N GLY A 114 10.86 3.93 -7.59
CA GLY A 114 11.81 4.49 -8.55
C GLY A 114 11.26 5.74 -9.24
N LEU A 115 9.97 5.72 -9.61
CA LEU A 115 9.31 6.87 -10.21
C LEU A 115 9.11 7.99 -9.19
N ALA A 116 8.64 7.67 -7.98
CA ALA A 116 8.50 8.62 -6.89
C ALA A 116 9.82 9.35 -6.59
N LYS A 117 10.95 8.60 -6.49
CA LYS A 117 12.27 9.19 -6.25
C LYS A 117 12.73 10.09 -7.39
N LYS A 118 12.48 9.72 -8.65
CA LYS A 118 12.81 10.58 -9.81
C LYS A 118 12.04 11.88 -9.76
N LEU A 119 10.75 11.82 -9.40
CA LEU A 119 9.90 13.00 -9.27
C LEU A 119 10.39 13.90 -8.12
N MET A 120 10.68 13.32 -6.95
CA MET A 120 11.24 14.06 -5.81
C MET A 120 12.56 14.73 -6.17
N ALA A 121 13.47 14.00 -6.83
CA ALA A 121 14.77 14.53 -7.26
C ALA A 121 14.60 15.71 -8.26
N TYR A 122 13.65 15.61 -9.19
CA TYR A 122 13.32 16.72 -10.10
C TYR A 122 12.90 17.97 -9.34
N HIS A 123 12.14 17.82 -8.26
CA HIS A 123 11.74 18.91 -7.37
C HIS A 123 12.79 19.29 -6.32
N ARG A 124 14.05 18.79 -6.46
CA ARG A 124 15.17 19.06 -5.54
C ARG A 124 14.92 18.59 -4.10
N ILE A 125 14.03 17.64 -3.90
CA ILE A 125 13.85 16.95 -2.62
C ILE A 125 14.93 15.90 -2.52
N PRO A 126 15.77 15.91 -1.46
CA PRO A 126 16.85 14.93 -1.30
C PRO A 126 16.29 13.52 -1.20
N VAL A 127 16.86 12.61 -1.98
CA VAL A 127 16.56 11.17 -1.94
C VAL A 127 17.88 10.40 -1.98
N PRO A 128 17.97 9.21 -1.37
CA PRO A 128 19.11 8.34 -1.52
C PRO A 128 19.34 8.01 -3.01
N ASP A 129 20.60 7.95 -3.42
CA ASP A 129 20.94 7.46 -4.76
C ASP A 129 20.43 6.03 -4.94
N PHE A 130 19.98 5.71 -6.14
CA PHE A 130 19.34 4.40 -6.40
C PHE A 130 19.50 3.94 -7.84
N VAL A 131 19.27 2.65 -8.05
CA VAL A 131 19.09 2.02 -9.36
C VAL A 131 17.93 1.02 -9.32
N VAL A 132 17.14 1.00 -10.37
CA VAL A 132 16.09 -0.01 -10.56
C VAL A 132 16.66 -1.19 -11.36
N VAL A 133 16.48 -2.40 -10.86
CA VAL A 133 16.92 -3.64 -11.49
C VAL A 133 15.69 -4.41 -11.96
N PRO A 134 15.41 -4.41 -13.28
CA PRO A 134 14.27 -5.16 -13.84
C PRO A 134 14.39 -6.66 -13.55
N ARG A 135 13.25 -7.35 -13.48
CA ARG A 135 13.24 -8.82 -13.29
C ARG A 135 14.12 -9.52 -14.32
N GLY A 136 14.86 -10.53 -13.85
CA GLY A 136 15.76 -11.31 -14.68
C GLY A 136 17.05 -10.59 -15.11
N LYS A 137 17.29 -9.37 -14.62
CA LYS A 137 18.55 -8.64 -14.85
C LYS A 137 19.42 -8.65 -13.60
N LYS A 138 20.75 -8.65 -13.80
CA LYS A 138 21.70 -8.43 -12.70
C LYS A 138 21.81 -6.94 -12.39
N ALA A 139 22.11 -6.62 -11.14
CA ALA A 139 22.36 -5.25 -10.73
C ALA A 139 23.64 -4.72 -11.43
N LYS A 140 23.55 -3.54 -12.03
CA LYS A 140 24.68 -2.77 -12.53
C LYS A 140 24.72 -1.45 -11.77
N LEU A 141 25.64 -1.35 -10.83
CA LEU A 141 25.75 -0.16 -9.98
C LEU A 141 26.42 0.99 -10.75
N PRO A 142 25.83 2.18 -10.75
CA PRO A 142 26.51 3.38 -11.19
C PRO A 142 27.67 3.70 -10.23
N LYS A 143 28.75 4.33 -10.75
CA LYS A 143 29.99 4.62 -9.97
C LYS A 143 29.76 5.38 -8.66
N LYS A 144 28.69 6.16 -8.58
CA LYS A 144 28.33 6.95 -7.39
C LYS A 144 27.63 6.15 -6.29
N LEU A 145 27.20 4.92 -6.57
CA LEU A 145 26.45 4.10 -5.64
C LEU A 145 27.38 3.04 -5.02
N GLY A 146 27.84 3.32 -3.79
CA GLY A 146 28.75 2.45 -3.03
C GLY A 146 28.04 1.76 -1.87
N PHE A 147 28.64 0.67 -1.40
CA PHE A 147 28.15 -0.06 -0.20
C PHE A 147 28.33 0.75 1.09
N PRO A 148 27.49 0.54 2.12
CA PRO A 148 26.36 -0.41 2.14
C PRO A 148 25.14 0.07 1.35
N LEU A 149 24.39 -0.89 0.78
CA LEU A 149 23.19 -0.63 0.01
C LEU A 149 22.02 -1.37 0.63
N ILE A 150 20.78 -0.90 0.37
CA ILE A 150 19.56 -1.63 0.73
C ILE A 150 18.81 -2.03 -0.53
N VAL A 151 18.34 -3.29 -0.56
CA VAL A 151 17.59 -3.86 -1.69
C VAL A 151 16.15 -4.11 -1.25
N LYS A 152 15.20 -3.54 -2.00
CA LYS A 152 13.76 -3.60 -1.72
C LYS A 152 12.99 -3.99 -2.97
N SER A 153 11.74 -4.44 -2.79
CA SER A 153 10.77 -4.49 -3.89
C SER A 153 10.53 -3.08 -4.44
N LEU A 154 10.43 -2.96 -5.77
CA LEU A 154 10.13 -1.68 -6.41
C LEU A 154 8.73 -1.17 -6.05
N ILE A 155 7.73 -2.08 -5.93
CA ILE A 155 6.31 -1.73 -5.88
C ILE A 155 5.58 -2.17 -4.61
N TYR A 156 6.09 -3.13 -3.83
CA TYR A 156 5.44 -3.55 -2.59
C TYR A 156 5.84 -2.67 -1.41
N GLU A 157 4.90 -2.45 -0.51
CA GLU A 157 4.98 -1.62 0.69
C GLU A 157 5.01 -2.47 1.97
N ALA A 158 4.80 -1.84 3.12
CA ALA A 158 4.72 -2.48 4.44
C ALA A 158 5.90 -3.41 4.75
N SER A 159 7.10 -3.04 4.31
CA SER A 159 8.33 -3.83 4.52
C SER A 159 8.28 -5.25 3.93
N THR A 160 7.40 -5.51 2.96
CA THR A 160 7.29 -6.82 2.31
C THR A 160 8.63 -7.27 1.76
N GLY A 161 9.11 -8.42 2.26
CA GLY A 161 10.41 -8.98 1.89
C GLY A 161 11.62 -8.21 2.43
N ILE A 162 11.47 -7.25 3.35
CA ILE A 162 12.59 -6.58 4.01
C ILE A 162 13.01 -7.37 5.26
N SER A 163 14.32 -7.53 5.43
CA SER A 163 14.95 -8.16 6.59
C SER A 163 16.36 -7.58 6.75
N GLN A 164 17.12 -8.00 7.73
CA GLN A 164 18.53 -7.61 7.88
C GLN A 164 19.36 -7.95 6.62
N ALA A 165 19.04 -9.05 5.92
CA ALA A 165 19.67 -9.44 4.67
C ALA A 165 19.35 -8.49 3.49
N SER A 166 18.46 -7.51 3.68
CA SER A 166 18.20 -6.47 2.66
C SER A 166 19.30 -5.42 2.61
N VAL A 167 20.05 -5.22 3.69
CA VAL A 167 21.26 -4.39 3.72
C VAL A 167 22.43 -5.25 3.28
N VAL A 168 23.09 -4.83 2.22
CA VAL A 168 24.17 -5.58 1.55
C VAL A 168 25.46 -4.78 1.53
N ALA A 169 26.59 -5.47 1.68
CA ALA A 169 27.92 -4.87 1.77
C ALA A 169 28.89 -5.37 0.68
N SER A 170 28.41 -6.21 -0.24
CA SER A 170 29.21 -6.75 -1.35
C SER A 170 28.36 -7.08 -2.56
N ASP A 171 29.00 -7.21 -3.73
CA ASP A 171 28.33 -7.60 -4.98
C ASP A 171 27.68 -8.99 -4.90
N ASP A 172 28.27 -9.93 -4.18
CA ASP A 172 27.68 -11.27 -3.98
C ASP A 172 26.38 -11.18 -3.19
N GLN A 173 26.37 -10.45 -2.08
CA GLN A 173 25.16 -10.21 -1.28
C GLN A 173 24.10 -9.45 -2.09
N LEU A 174 24.51 -8.43 -2.83
CA LEU A 174 23.64 -7.66 -3.71
C LEU A 174 22.92 -8.56 -4.72
N ASN A 175 23.69 -9.38 -5.47
CA ASN A 175 23.11 -10.25 -6.49
C ASN A 175 22.16 -11.29 -5.90
N LYS A 176 22.51 -11.90 -4.76
CA LYS A 176 21.64 -12.83 -4.05
C LYS A 176 20.34 -12.15 -3.61
N ARG A 177 20.44 -10.94 -3.09
CA ARG A 177 19.27 -10.21 -2.59
C ARG A 177 18.36 -9.73 -3.73
N VAL A 178 18.91 -9.25 -4.83
CA VAL A 178 18.15 -8.90 -6.05
C VAL A 178 17.44 -10.14 -6.59
N GLN A 179 18.13 -11.29 -6.65
CA GLN A 179 17.52 -12.55 -7.09
C GLN A 179 16.34 -12.97 -6.20
N PHE A 180 16.48 -12.84 -4.87
CA PHE A 180 15.39 -13.10 -3.93
C PHE A 180 14.17 -12.23 -4.23
N ILE A 181 14.34 -10.92 -4.46
CA ILE A 181 13.23 -10.02 -4.83
C ILE A 181 12.57 -10.48 -6.14
N HIS A 182 13.38 -10.87 -7.14
CA HIS A 182 12.86 -11.32 -8.43
C HIS A 182 12.07 -12.62 -8.35
N ASP A 183 12.57 -13.62 -7.59
CA ASP A 183 12.02 -14.97 -7.59
C ASP A 183 10.94 -15.16 -6.54
N THR A 184 11.15 -14.61 -5.34
CA THR A 184 10.25 -14.83 -4.20
C THR A 184 9.17 -13.76 -4.12
N ILE A 185 9.55 -12.48 -4.30
CA ILE A 185 8.59 -11.37 -4.23
C ILE A 185 7.93 -11.13 -5.60
N GLY A 186 8.58 -11.54 -6.68
CA GLY A 186 8.01 -11.50 -8.02
C GLY A 186 8.04 -10.13 -8.70
N THR A 187 8.85 -9.18 -8.20
CA THR A 187 8.91 -7.80 -8.70
C THR A 187 10.29 -7.41 -9.21
N ALA A 188 10.40 -6.26 -9.89
CA ALA A 188 11.68 -5.59 -10.02
C ALA A 188 12.21 -5.18 -8.65
N ALA A 189 13.54 -5.09 -8.52
CA ALA A 189 14.19 -4.61 -7.32
C ALA A 189 14.58 -3.13 -7.47
N ILE A 190 14.55 -2.39 -6.36
CA ILE A 190 15.22 -1.11 -6.21
C ILE A 190 16.41 -1.29 -5.27
N VAL A 191 17.56 -0.82 -5.68
CA VAL A 191 18.81 -0.83 -4.90
C VAL A 191 19.13 0.61 -4.57
N GLU A 192 19.25 0.92 -3.29
CA GLU A 192 19.42 2.28 -2.78
C GLU A 192 20.63 2.37 -1.86
N GLN A 193 21.23 3.56 -1.78
CA GLN A 193 22.16 3.86 -0.69
C GLN A 193 21.48 3.61 0.64
N PHE A 194 22.13 2.82 1.51
CA PHE A 194 21.65 2.64 2.88
C PHE A 194 21.94 3.91 3.68
N ILE A 195 20.91 4.48 4.26
CA ILE A 195 21.03 5.64 5.17
C ILE A 195 20.85 5.11 6.59
N ASP A 196 21.94 5.19 7.35
CA ASP A 196 21.88 4.90 8.78
C ASP A 196 21.34 6.13 9.51
N GLY A 197 20.23 5.97 10.21
CA GLY A 197 19.56 7.08 10.87
C GLY A 197 18.30 6.64 11.61
N ARG A 198 17.69 7.61 12.29
CA ARG A 198 16.41 7.40 12.96
C ARG A 198 15.28 7.47 11.94
N GLU A 199 14.46 6.43 11.93
CA GLU A 199 13.18 6.43 11.20
C GLU A 199 12.13 7.22 12.01
N LEU A 200 11.38 8.09 11.35
CA LEU A 200 10.40 9.01 11.96
C LEU A 200 8.98 8.66 11.56
#